data_77553aaf1e7a005e5ef303ffdd6c3ede
#
_entry.id   77553aaf1e7a005e5ef303ffdd6c3ede
#
_cell.length_a   1.000
_cell.length_b   1.000
_cell.length_c   1.000
_cell.angle_alpha   90.00
_cell.angle_beta   90.00
_cell.angle_gamma   90.00
#
_symmetry.space_group_name_H-M   'P 1'
#
loop_
_entity.id
_entity.type
_entity.pdbx_description
1 polymer ?
#
loop_
_entity_poly.entity_id
_entity_poly.type
_entity_poly.pdbx_seq_one_letter_code
_entity_poly.pdbx_strand_id
1 'polypeptide(L)'
;MSYREEESNNEIIIHLVEDIDLEKSDDLRSQATDCLGKTKQLSFDMSKVNYIDSSGVSVLIELNQMASEASKKFIIQSPSEQVTSVLKMAKLFEFFTIIS
;
A
#
# COMPACT_ATOMS: atom_id res chain seq x y z
N MET A 1 4.93 1.37 -15.52
CA MET A 1 3.47 1.17 -15.46
C MET A 1 2.93 1.68 -14.14
N SER A 2 1.79 2.35 -14.15
CA SER A 2 1.25 2.91 -12.92
C SER A 2 -0.16 2.38 -12.65
N TYR A 3 -0.54 2.42 -11.37
CA TYR A 3 -1.88 2.05 -10.95
C TYR A 3 -2.78 3.28 -10.96
N ARG A 4 -4.09 3.05 -11.01
CA ARG A 4 -5.07 4.13 -10.99
C ARG A 4 -5.04 4.84 -9.64
N GLU A 5 -5.08 6.16 -9.67
CA GLU A 5 -5.12 7.00 -8.47
C GLU A 5 -6.45 7.74 -8.38
N GLU A 6 -6.94 7.87 -7.17
CA GLU A 6 -8.16 8.61 -6.90
C GLU A 6 -7.84 9.65 -5.82
N GLU A 7 -8.02 10.92 -6.14
CA GLU A 7 -7.69 12.03 -5.23
C GLU A 7 -8.94 12.71 -4.71
N SER A 8 -8.94 13.04 -3.42
CA SER A 8 -9.98 13.89 -2.82
C SER A 8 -9.49 14.40 -1.46
N ASN A 9 -9.69 15.71 -1.19
CA ASN A 9 -9.49 16.30 0.14
C ASN A 9 -8.20 15.90 0.87
N ASN A 10 -7.05 16.03 0.21
CA ASN A 10 -5.74 15.68 0.78
C ASN A 10 -5.55 14.18 0.99
N GLU A 11 -6.31 13.37 0.29
CA GLU A 11 -6.17 11.92 0.31
C GLU A 11 -5.96 11.42 -1.11
N ILE A 12 -5.11 10.40 -1.25
CA ILE A 12 -4.94 9.69 -2.52
C ILE A 12 -5.11 8.21 -2.24
N ILE A 13 -5.93 7.56 -3.06
CA ILE A 13 -6.09 6.10 -3.03
C ILE A 13 -5.45 5.55 -4.29
N ILE A 14 -4.51 4.62 -4.15
CA ILE A 14 -3.94 3.90 -5.27
C ILE A 14 -4.63 2.53 -5.32
N HIS A 15 -5.27 2.26 -6.45
CA HIS A 15 -5.99 0.99 -6.65
C HIS A 15 -5.05 -0.04 -7.26
N LEU A 16 -4.55 -0.94 -6.42
CA LEU A 16 -3.65 -2.00 -6.86
C LEU A 16 -4.46 -3.17 -7.39
N VAL A 17 -3.90 -3.87 -8.38
CA VAL A 17 -4.55 -5.03 -8.98
C VAL A 17 -3.51 -6.11 -9.26
N GLU A 18 -3.99 -7.35 -9.41
CA GLU A 18 -3.18 -8.49 -9.79
C GLU A 18 -2.10 -8.81 -8.75
N ASP A 19 -0.91 -9.18 -9.20
CA ASP A 19 0.16 -9.62 -8.32
C ASP A 19 1.12 -8.46 -8.04
N ILE A 20 1.55 -8.36 -6.79
CA ILE A 20 2.56 -7.37 -6.40
C ILE A 20 3.84 -8.15 -6.08
N ASP A 21 4.68 -8.31 -7.09
CA ASP A 21 5.91 -9.08 -7.00
C ASP A 21 7.14 -8.18 -7.14
N LEU A 22 8.31 -8.78 -7.16
CA LEU A 22 9.57 -8.05 -7.29
C LEU A 22 9.60 -7.13 -8.51
N GLU A 23 9.04 -7.60 -9.62
CA GLU A 23 9.06 -6.84 -10.86
C GLU A 23 8.25 -5.55 -10.77
N LYS A 24 7.16 -5.58 -10.03
CA LYS A 24 6.24 -4.43 -9.89
C LYS A 24 6.54 -3.55 -8.70
N SER A 25 7.29 -4.06 -7.73
CA SER A 25 7.49 -3.36 -6.46
C SER A 25 8.23 -2.03 -6.60
N ASP A 26 9.20 -1.93 -7.50
CA ASP A 26 9.94 -0.68 -7.69
C ASP A 26 9.07 0.42 -8.28
N ASP A 27 8.25 0.09 -9.28
CA ASP A 27 7.33 1.05 -9.87
C ASP A 27 6.28 1.48 -8.86
N LEU A 28 5.77 0.55 -8.06
CA LEU A 28 4.81 0.86 -7.02
C LEU A 28 5.43 1.78 -5.96
N ARG A 29 6.65 1.48 -5.53
CA ARG A 29 7.34 2.31 -4.55
C ARG A 29 7.50 3.74 -5.07
N SER A 30 7.89 3.88 -6.30
CA SER A 30 8.10 5.18 -6.94
C SER A 30 6.79 5.97 -7.01
N GLN A 31 5.72 5.34 -7.49
CA GLN A 31 4.42 5.97 -7.59
C GLN A 31 3.89 6.38 -6.21
N ALA A 32 3.98 5.48 -5.25
CA ALA A 32 3.46 5.72 -3.91
C ALA A 32 4.25 6.81 -3.18
N THR A 33 5.57 6.85 -3.35
CA THR A 33 6.40 7.89 -2.76
C THR A 33 6.02 9.26 -3.31
N ASP A 34 5.80 9.35 -4.61
CA ASP A 34 5.36 10.61 -5.24
C ASP A 34 4.00 11.04 -4.70
N CYS A 35 3.07 10.11 -4.59
CA CYS A 35 1.73 10.41 -4.05
C CYS A 35 1.81 10.87 -2.60
N LEU A 36 2.60 10.20 -1.79
CA LEU A 36 2.74 10.55 -0.38
C LEU A 36 3.30 11.97 -0.21
N GLY A 37 4.16 12.40 -1.14
CA GLY A 37 4.73 13.74 -1.10
C GLY A 37 3.73 14.85 -1.33
N LYS A 38 2.58 14.57 -1.91
CA LYS A 38 1.57 15.58 -2.25
C LYS A 38 0.21 15.38 -1.58
N THR A 39 0.15 14.51 -0.58
CA THR A 39 -1.09 14.27 0.15
C THR A 39 -0.79 14.11 1.63
N LYS A 40 -1.82 14.16 2.46
CA LYS A 40 -1.69 13.92 3.90
C LYS A 40 -2.04 12.48 4.27
N GLN A 41 -2.77 11.79 3.41
CA GLN A 41 -3.15 10.41 3.63
C GLN A 41 -3.07 9.63 2.33
N LEU A 42 -2.30 8.56 2.34
CA LEU A 42 -2.19 7.64 1.21
C LEU A 42 -2.83 6.32 1.60
N SER A 43 -3.71 5.82 0.74
CA SER A 43 -4.32 4.50 0.92
C SER A 43 -3.99 3.62 -0.26
N PHE A 44 -3.76 2.33 0.01
CA PHE A 44 -3.68 1.30 -1.02
C PHE A 44 -4.97 0.50 -0.96
N ASP A 45 -5.76 0.55 -2.02
CA ASP A 45 -6.90 -0.36 -2.18
C ASP A 45 -6.33 -1.68 -2.69
N MET A 46 -6.36 -2.70 -1.85
CA MET A 46 -5.79 -4.00 -2.17
C MET A 46 -6.84 -5.10 -2.33
N SER A 47 -8.08 -4.70 -2.60
CA SER A 47 -9.18 -5.65 -2.76
C SER A 47 -9.02 -6.55 -3.98
N LYS A 48 -8.29 -6.11 -4.99
CA LYS A 48 -8.10 -6.86 -6.23
C LYS A 48 -6.68 -7.41 -6.39
N VAL A 49 -5.91 -7.45 -5.32
CA VAL A 49 -4.57 -8.03 -5.34
C VAL A 49 -4.68 -9.53 -5.11
N ASN A 50 -4.18 -10.32 -6.05
CA ASN A 50 -4.23 -11.78 -5.97
C ASN A 50 -3.07 -12.37 -5.20
N TYR A 51 -1.94 -11.69 -5.19
CA TYR A 51 -0.71 -12.21 -4.61
C TYR A 51 0.21 -11.06 -4.24
N ILE A 52 0.90 -11.20 -3.13
CA ILE A 52 1.94 -10.27 -2.73
C ILE A 52 3.11 -11.08 -2.15
N ASP A 53 4.31 -10.77 -2.62
CA ASP A 53 5.51 -11.44 -2.09
C ASP A 53 6.25 -10.52 -1.11
N SER A 54 7.41 -10.97 -0.63
CA SER A 54 8.19 -10.20 0.34
C SER A 54 8.63 -8.83 -0.20
N SER A 55 8.83 -8.72 -1.51
CA SER A 55 9.18 -7.42 -2.12
C SER A 55 8.02 -6.44 -2.00
N GLY A 56 6.80 -6.90 -2.24
CA GLY A 56 5.61 -6.06 -2.09
C GLY A 56 5.37 -5.69 -0.63
N VAL A 57 5.53 -6.65 0.28
CA VAL A 57 5.39 -6.39 1.72
C VAL A 57 6.42 -5.35 2.17
N SER A 58 7.65 -5.40 1.63
CA SER A 58 8.67 -4.40 1.95
C SER A 58 8.25 -3.00 1.55
N VAL A 59 7.58 -2.85 0.41
CA VAL A 59 7.07 -1.55 -0.02
C VAL A 59 6.04 -1.03 0.98
N LEU A 60 5.14 -1.90 1.45
CA LEU A 60 4.14 -1.51 2.44
C LEU A 60 4.80 -1.01 3.72
N ILE A 61 5.82 -1.71 4.19
CA ILE A 61 6.55 -1.33 5.40
C ILE A 61 7.25 0.02 5.20
N GLU A 62 7.92 0.21 4.06
CA GLU A 62 8.60 1.46 3.76
C GLU A 62 7.64 2.64 3.72
N LEU A 63 6.49 2.48 3.06
CA LEU A 63 5.51 3.56 2.97
C LEU A 63 4.92 3.89 4.33
N ASN A 64 4.66 2.88 5.16
CA ASN A 64 4.17 3.09 6.51
C ASN A 64 5.17 3.90 7.34
N GLN A 65 6.45 3.56 7.22
CA GLN A 65 7.51 4.26 7.92
C GLN A 65 7.68 5.70 7.44
N MET A 66 7.69 5.89 6.12
CA MET A 66 7.81 7.22 5.52
C MET A 66 6.66 8.14 5.94
N ALA A 67 5.44 7.60 5.95
CA ALA A 67 4.26 8.36 6.36
C ALA A 67 4.38 8.77 7.83
N SER A 68 4.79 7.83 8.69
CA SER A 68 4.96 8.12 10.12
C SER A 68 5.98 9.22 10.35
N GLU A 69 7.11 9.17 9.65
CA GLU A 69 8.18 10.17 9.80
C GLU A 69 7.74 11.55 9.30
N ALA A 70 6.84 11.59 8.33
CA ALA A 70 6.32 12.85 7.77
C ALA A 70 5.04 13.32 8.48
N SER A 71 4.61 12.66 9.53
CA SER A 71 3.37 12.94 10.24
C SER A 71 2.14 12.82 9.32
N LYS A 72 2.18 11.85 8.42
CA LYS A 72 1.11 11.54 7.49
C LYS A 72 0.53 10.17 7.80
N LYS A 73 -0.53 9.79 7.11
CA LYS A 73 -1.17 8.48 7.32
C LYS A 73 -0.98 7.60 6.10
N PHE A 74 -0.72 6.33 6.34
CA PHE A 74 -0.70 5.29 5.32
C PHE A 74 -1.71 4.22 5.73
N ILE A 75 -2.64 3.89 4.84
CA ILE A 75 -3.75 2.99 5.13
C ILE A 75 -3.79 1.88 4.08
N ILE A 76 -4.00 0.65 4.54
CA ILE A 76 -4.31 -0.47 3.65
C ILE A 76 -5.81 -0.64 3.70
N GLN A 77 -6.45 -0.44 2.55
CA GLN A 77 -7.90 -0.44 2.43
C GLN A 77 -8.38 -1.73 1.78
N SER A 78 -9.33 -2.39 2.41
CA SER A 78 -10.00 -3.57 1.85
C SER A 78 -9.03 -4.66 1.36
N PRO A 79 -8.07 -5.11 2.16
CA PRO A 79 -7.14 -6.12 1.68
C PRO A 79 -7.87 -7.40 1.29
N SER A 80 -7.45 -8.01 0.18
CA SER A 80 -7.98 -9.30 -0.26
C SER A 80 -7.66 -10.37 0.78
N GLU A 81 -8.30 -11.54 0.66
CA GLU A 81 -8.00 -12.66 1.55
C GLU A 81 -6.53 -13.06 1.44
N GLN A 82 -6.00 -13.06 0.24
CA GLN A 82 -4.60 -13.41 -0.01
C GLN A 82 -3.64 -12.45 0.69
N VAL A 83 -3.88 -11.15 0.56
CA VAL A 83 -3.06 -10.13 1.23
C VAL A 83 -3.21 -10.27 2.75
N THR A 84 -4.42 -10.41 3.23
CA THR A 84 -4.70 -10.57 4.66
C THR A 84 -3.93 -11.78 5.22
N SER A 85 -3.96 -12.91 4.52
CA SER A 85 -3.25 -14.12 4.95
C SER A 85 -1.75 -13.89 5.03
N VAL A 86 -1.17 -13.25 4.03
CA VAL A 86 0.27 -12.97 4.01
C VAL A 86 0.66 -12.07 5.18
N LEU A 87 -0.12 -11.01 5.42
CA LEU A 87 0.18 -10.09 6.51
C LEU A 87 0.03 -10.75 7.88
N LYS A 88 -0.96 -11.62 8.05
CA LYS A 88 -1.12 -12.36 9.31
C LYS A 88 0.00 -13.36 9.53
N MET A 89 0.40 -14.08 8.49
CA MET A 89 1.49 -15.05 8.59
C MET A 89 2.82 -14.37 8.91
N ALA A 90 3.02 -13.16 8.39
CA ALA A 90 4.22 -12.37 8.67
C ALA A 90 4.13 -11.63 10.01
N LYS A 91 3.00 -11.74 10.71
CA LYS A 91 2.72 -11.04 11.97
C LYS A 91 2.74 -9.53 11.81
N LEU A 92 2.32 -9.05 10.64
CA LEU A 92 2.30 -7.64 10.29
C LEU A 92 0.89 -7.05 10.19
N PHE A 93 -0.15 -7.89 10.33
CA PHE A 93 -1.51 -7.42 10.14
C PHE A 93 -1.86 -6.27 11.09
N GLU A 94 -1.40 -6.34 12.33
CA GLU A 94 -1.66 -5.30 13.33
C GLU A 94 -0.65 -4.16 13.26
N PHE A 95 0.42 -4.34 12.51
CA PHE A 95 1.44 -3.30 12.31
C PHE A 95 0.91 -2.15 11.45
N PHE A 96 0.04 -2.45 10.51
CA PHE A 96 -0.54 -1.46 9.59
C PHE A 96 -1.88 -0.96 10.08
N THR A 97 -2.28 0.23 9.60
CA THR A 97 -3.65 0.71 9.74
C THR A 97 -4.45 0.11 8.61
N ILE A 98 -5.39 -0.76 8.93
CA ILE A 98 -6.18 -1.49 7.94
C ILE A 98 -7.64 -1.14 8.10
N ILE A 99 -8.28 -0.82 6.96
CA ILE A 99 -9.71 -0.50 6.91
C ILE A 99 -10.35 -1.51 5.96
N SER A 100 -11.41 -2.14 6.40
CA SER A 100 -12.15 -3.13 5.59
C SER A 100 -12.99 -2.50 4.49
#